data_da455ab5d3b8ca53fb4737f55fffa0be
#
_entry.id   da455ab5d3b8ca53fb4737f55fffa0be
#
_cell.length_a   1.000
_cell.length_b   1.000
_cell.length_c   1.000
_cell.angle_alpha   90.00
_cell.angle_beta   90.00
_cell.angle_gamma   90.00
#
_symmetry.space_group_name_H-M   'P 1'
#
loop_
_entity.id
_entity.type
_entity.pdbx_description
1 polymer ?
#
loop_
_entity_poly.entity_id
_entity_poly.type
_entity_poly.pdbx_seq_one_letter_code
_entity_poly.pdbx_strand_id
1 'polypeptide(L)'
;MKKFTTISTFFIVFFGQDSDEYGETYQEIVDSAFKIYVEDAGHYLDNLITNIDDFRQCYPDNESAVVALNELTDGSVGDTRYHTPTLLGFLEWLSSTLKQKRDEHNAR
;
A
#
# COMPACT_ATOMS: atom_id res chain seq x y z
N MET A 1 6.39 4.44 19.07
CA MET A 1 6.61 5.42 18.08
C MET A 1 5.99 5.01 16.75
N LYS A 2 5.29 5.91 16.19
CA LYS A 2 4.51 5.63 15.03
C LYS A 2 5.38 5.55 13.79
N LYS A 3 5.33 4.46 13.09
CA LYS A 3 6.20 4.25 11.97
C LYS A 3 5.51 3.97 10.67
N PHE A 4 4.24 3.56 10.75
CA PHE A 4 3.56 3.03 9.58
C PHE A 4 2.33 3.84 9.22
N THR A 5 2.40 5.16 9.45
CA THR A 5 1.31 6.06 9.13
C THR A 5 1.05 6.11 7.62
N THR A 6 2.12 6.12 6.83
CA THR A 6 1.98 6.24 5.38
C THR A 6 1.30 5.02 4.79
N ILE A 7 1.71 3.80 5.20
CA ILE A 7 1.08 2.60 4.68
C ILE A 7 -0.37 2.48 5.15
N SER A 8 -0.65 2.84 6.41
CA SER A 8 -2.02 2.73 6.90
C SER A 8 -2.94 3.74 6.21
N THR A 9 -2.47 4.95 5.98
CA THR A 9 -3.25 5.97 5.26
C THR A 9 -3.52 5.50 3.83
N PHE A 10 -2.52 4.95 3.17
CA PHE A 10 -2.68 4.43 1.82
C PHE A 10 -3.79 3.38 1.76
N PHE A 11 -3.78 2.42 2.70
CA PHE A 11 -4.80 1.38 2.71
C PHE A 11 -6.18 1.95 3.00
N ILE A 12 -6.29 2.87 3.95
CA ILE A 12 -7.58 3.45 4.29
C ILE A 12 -8.15 4.20 3.09
N VAL A 13 -7.34 4.98 2.39
CA VAL A 13 -7.81 5.80 1.27
C VAL A 13 -8.16 4.94 0.06
N PHE A 14 -7.28 4.00 -0.30
CA PHE A 14 -7.41 3.31 -1.59
C PHE A 14 -8.03 1.93 -1.49
N PHE A 15 -7.99 1.29 -0.34
CA PHE A 15 -8.56 -0.05 -0.15
C PHE A 15 -9.64 -0.09 0.91
N GLY A 16 -10.10 1.07 1.36
CA GLY A 16 -11.17 1.15 2.32
C GLY A 16 -12.53 1.16 1.64
N GLN A 17 -13.45 1.87 2.26
CA GLN A 17 -14.86 1.84 1.88
C GLN A 17 -15.11 2.33 0.45
N ASP A 18 -14.30 3.28 -0.01
CA ASP A 18 -14.50 3.90 -1.32
C ASP A 18 -13.53 3.36 -2.38
N SER A 19 -12.98 2.18 -2.17
CA SER A 19 -11.96 1.65 -3.07
C SER A 19 -12.45 1.50 -4.50
N ASP A 20 -13.74 1.24 -4.69
CA ASP A 20 -14.30 1.08 -6.04
C ASP A 20 -14.27 2.37 -6.85
N GLU A 21 -14.08 3.53 -6.21
CA GLU A 21 -13.91 4.78 -6.93
C GLU A 21 -12.57 4.84 -7.66
N TYR A 22 -11.60 4.04 -7.23
CA TYR A 22 -10.26 4.05 -7.82
C TYR A 22 -10.03 2.94 -8.82
N GLY A 23 -10.87 1.91 -8.82
CA GLY A 23 -10.76 0.82 -9.77
C GLY A 23 -11.42 -0.43 -9.23
N GLU A 24 -11.53 -1.44 -10.10
CA GLU A 24 -12.14 -2.71 -9.74
C GLU A 24 -11.12 -3.79 -9.45
N THR A 25 -9.86 -3.58 -9.86
CA THR A 25 -8.80 -4.53 -9.63
C THR A 25 -7.68 -3.84 -8.85
N TYR A 26 -6.82 -4.63 -8.24
CA TYR A 26 -5.66 -4.08 -7.54
C TYR A 26 -4.80 -3.23 -8.47
N GLN A 27 -4.61 -3.69 -9.71
CA GLN A 27 -3.79 -2.94 -10.67
C GLN A 27 -4.41 -1.57 -10.95
N GLU A 28 -5.71 -1.52 -11.16
CA GLU A 28 -6.39 -0.25 -11.44
C GLU A 28 -6.31 0.69 -10.24
N ILE A 29 -6.50 0.16 -9.03
CA ILE A 29 -6.43 0.98 -7.82
C ILE A 29 -5.03 1.54 -7.65
N VAL A 30 -4.01 0.71 -7.86
CA VAL A 30 -2.62 1.16 -7.70
C VAL A 30 -2.26 2.18 -8.77
N ASP A 31 -2.73 1.98 -10.01
CA ASP A 31 -2.49 2.96 -11.07
C ASP A 31 -3.09 4.33 -10.71
N SER A 32 -4.30 4.33 -10.16
CA SER A 32 -4.94 5.57 -9.72
C SER A 32 -4.17 6.23 -8.59
N ALA A 33 -3.75 5.44 -7.61
CA ALA A 33 -2.99 5.95 -6.47
C ALA A 33 -1.66 6.55 -6.92
N PHE A 34 -0.95 5.85 -7.82
CA PHE A 34 0.33 6.33 -8.32
C PHE A 34 0.17 7.68 -9.00
N LYS A 35 -0.85 7.82 -9.83
CA LYS A 35 -1.11 9.06 -10.54
C LYS A 35 -1.34 10.22 -9.58
N ILE A 36 -2.14 9.98 -8.54
CA ILE A 36 -2.43 11.00 -7.54
C ILE A 36 -1.15 11.41 -6.81
N TYR A 37 -0.35 10.43 -6.38
CA TYR A 37 0.86 10.74 -5.62
C TYR A 37 1.89 11.49 -6.48
N VAL A 38 2.01 11.13 -7.74
CA VAL A 38 2.97 11.79 -8.63
C VAL A 38 2.57 13.24 -8.88
N GLU A 39 1.27 13.50 -9.08
CA GLU A 39 0.81 14.83 -9.42
C GLU A 39 0.77 15.76 -8.22
N ASP A 40 0.38 15.25 -7.04
CA ASP A 40 0.11 16.10 -5.90
C ASP A 40 1.21 16.10 -4.86
N ALA A 41 1.95 15.00 -4.72
CA ALA A 41 2.92 14.88 -3.63
C ALA A 41 3.94 13.80 -3.97
N GLY A 42 4.79 14.08 -4.95
CA GLY A 42 5.72 13.08 -5.47
C GLY A 42 6.60 12.42 -4.42
N HIS A 43 7.01 13.20 -3.40
CA HIS A 43 7.85 12.63 -2.35
C HIS A 43 7.12 11.61 -1.48
N TYR A 44 5.79 11.65 -1.45
CA TYR A 44 5.02 10.66 -0.72
C TYR A 44 5.18 9.26 -1.29
N LEU A 45 5.43 9.18 -2.60
CA LEU A 45 5.60 7.87 -3.22
C LEU A 45 6.82 7.15 -2.64
N ASP A 46 7.94 7.85 -2.51
CA ASP A 46 9.13 7.26 -1.91
C ASP A 46 8.90 6.90 -0.45
N ASN A 47 8.20 7.75 0.29
CA ASN A 47 7.86 7.45 1.68
C ASN A 47 6.97 6.23 1.78
N LEU A 48 6.01 6.09 0.88
CA LEU A 48 5.13 4.93 0.88
C LEU A 48 5.91 3.64 0.60
N ILE A 49 6.77 3.66 -0.41
CA ILE A 49 7.57 2.48 -0.75
C ILE A 49 8.46 2.07 0.44
N THR A 50 9.15 3.04 1.03
CA THR A 50 10.00 2.78 2.19
C THR A 50 9.18 2.21 3.34
N ASN A 51 8.01 2.80 3.58
CA ASN A 51 7.16 2.37 4.68
C ASN A 51 6.65 0.94 4.47
N ILE A 52 6.29 0.59 3.23
CA ILE A 52 5.87 -0.77 2.91
C ILE A 52 7.01 -1.75 3.17
N ASP A 53 8.21 -1.43 2.71
CA ASP A 53 9.36 -2.31 2.88
C ASP A 53 9.72 -2.46 4.36
N ASP A 54 9.67 -1.37 5.13
CA ASP A 54 9.94 -1.43 6.55
C ASP A 54 8.89 -2.28 7.28
N PHE A 55 7.63 -2.15 6.88
CA PHE A 55 6.56 -2.93 7.47
C PHE A 55 6.81 -4.42 7.23
N ARG A 56 7.20 -4.79 6.02
CA ARG A 56 7.50 -6.19 5.69
C ARG A 56 8.65 -6.73 6.52
N GLN A 57 9.64 -5.90 6.80
CA GLN A 57 10.77 -6.31 7.63
C GLN A 57 10.39 -6.47 9.09
N CYS A 58 9.52 -5.59 9.59
CA CYS A 58 9.06 -5.67 10.97
C CYS A 58 8.12 -6.84 11.21
N TYR A 59 7.37 -7.24 10.20
CA TYR A 59 6.38 -8.30 10.30
C TYR A 59 6.60 -9.33 9.20
N PRO A 60 7.67 -10.14 9.32
CA PRO A 60 7.99 -11.10 8.26
C PRO A 60 7.05 -12.30 8.21
N ASP A 61 6.21 -12.46 9.23
CA ASP A 61 5.20 -13.51 9.28
C ASP A 61 3.86 -12.94 8.86
N ASN A 62 3.15 -13.67 7.98
CA ASN A 62 1.91 -13.12 7.42
C ASN A 62 0.85 -12.85 8.51
N GLU A 63 0.72 -13.74 9.50
CA GLU A 63 -0.27 -13.53 10.56
C GLU A 63 0.05 -12.29 11.38
N SER A 64 1.31 -12.06 11.71
CA SER A 64 1.71 -10.85 12.44
C SER A 64 1.43 -9.61 11.63
N ALA A 65 1.71 -9.67 10.32
CA ALA A 65 1.46 -8.53 9.44
C ALA A 65 -0.03 -8.22 9.34
N VAL A 66 -0.87 -9.26 9.24
CA VAL A 66 -2.31 -9.08 9.19
C VAL A 66 -2.82 -8.41 10.46
N VAL A 67 -2.41 -8.90 11.62
CA VAL A 67 -2.84 -8.31 12.89
C VAL A 67 -2.40 -6.86 12.99
N ALA A 68 -1.14 -6.59 12.65
CA ALA A 68 -0.60 -5.24 12.76
C ALA A 68 -1.33 -4.27 11.83
N LEU A 69 -1.55 -4.67 10.58
CA LEU A 69 -2.18 -3.75 9.63
C LEU A 69 -3.66 -3.56 9.95
N ASN A 70 -4.35 -4.61 10.41
CA ASN A 70 -5.73 -4.48 10.82
C ASN A 70 -5.86 -3.47 11.98
N GLU A 71 -4.91 -3.48 12.90
CA GLU A 71 -4.91 -2.51 14.00
C GLU A 71 -4.60 -1.11 13.51
N LEU A 72 -3.63 -0.97 12.61
CA LEU A 72 -3.24 0.34 12.09
C LEU A 72 -4.37 1.01 11.33
N THR A 73 -5.17 0.24 10.61
CA THR A 73 -6.27 0.78 9.82
C THR A 73 -7.58 0.81 10.59
N ASP A 74 -7.57 0.29 11.82
CA ASP A 74 -8.73 0.30 12.72
C ASP A 74 -9.96 -0.30 12.05
N GLY A 75 -9.76 -1.37 11.27
CA GLY A 75 -10.85 -2.07 10.61
C GLY A 75 -11.43 -1.36 9.40
N SER A 76 -10.87 -0.22 9.02
CA SER A 76 -11.40 0.57 7.90
C SER A 76 -11.34 -0.15 6.56
N VAL A 77 -10.38 -1.07 6.40
CA VAL A 77 -10.22 -1.82 5.15
C VAL A 77 -10.69 -3.27 5.29
N GLY A 78 -11.39 -3.58 6.37
CA GLY A 78 -11.78 -4.95 6.64
C GLY A 78 -10.57 -5.78 7.07
N ASP A 79 -10.64 -7.08 6.82
CA ASP A 79 -9.57 -7.98 7.22
C ASP A 79 -8.53 -8.06 6.11
N THR A 80 -7.33 -7.54 6.38
CA THR A 80 -6.26 -7.52 5.39
C THR A 80 -5.75 -8.91 5.02
N ARG A 81 -6.17 -9.94 5.78
CA ARG A 81 -5.85 -11.32 5.45
C ARG A 81 -6.30 -11.71 4.05
N TYR A 82 -7.36 -11.09 3.58
CA TYR A 82 -7.96 -11.45 2.29
C TYR A 82 -7.28 -10.82 1.08
N HIS A 83 -6.24 -10.03 1.29
CA HIS A 83 -5.44 -9.56 0.15
C HIS A 83 -4.68 -10.75 -0.45
N THR A 84 -4.66 -10.81 -1.76
CA THR A 84 -4.12 -11.98 -2.46
C THR A 84 -2.72 -11.73 -2.99
N PRO A 85 -1.89 -12.78 -3.03
CA PRO A 85 -2.14 -14.16 -2.56
C PRO A 85 -2.14 -14.28 -1.06
N THR A 86 -1.41 -13.44 -0.36
CA THR A 86 -1.40 -13.21 1.08
C THR A 86 -1.15 -11.73 1.27
N LEU A 87 -1.33 -11.24 2.49
CA LEU A 87 -1.02 -9.82 2.73
C LEU A 87 0.43 -9.51 2.40
N LEU A 88 1.38 -10.33 2.87
CA LEU A 88 2.79 -10.07 2.57
C LEU A 88 3.09 -10.19 1.08
N GLY A 89 2.48 -11.15 0.40
CA GLY A 89 2.63 -11.27 -1.03
C GLY A 89 2.07 -10.07 -1.77
N PHE A 90 0.92 -9.58 -1.33
CA PHE A 90 0.34 -8.37 -1.90
C PHE A 90 1.27 -7.17 -1.69
N LEU A 91 1.83 -7.03 -0.48
CA LEU A 91 2.73 -5.92 -0.20
C LEU A 91 4.00 -5.99 -1.03
N GLU A 92 4.52 -7.19 -1.26
CA GLU A 92 5.69 -7.36 -2.12
C GLU A 92 5.37 -6.91 -3.54
N TRP A 93 4.24 -7.34 -4.07
CA TRP A 93 3.79 -6.92 -5.39
C TRP A 93 3.60 -5.41 -5.45
N LEU A 94 2.99 -4.84 -4.41
CA LEU A 94 2.72 -3.41 -4.37
C LEU A 94 4.02 -2.61 -4.39
N SER A 95 4.98 -3.00 -3.55
CA SER A 95 6.27 -2.32 -3.51
C SER A 95 6.97 -2.39 -4.85
N SER A 96 7.02 -3.58 -5.45
CA SER A 96 7.68 -3.76 -6.75
C SER A 96 7.00 -2.96 -7.85
N THR A 97 5.68 -2.95 -7.86
CA THR A 97 4.91 -2.22 -8.86
C THR A 97 5.14 -0.72 -8.74
N LEU A 98 5.12 -0.20 -7.52
CA LEU A 98 5.33 1.23 -7.30
C LEU A 98 6.75 1.63 -7.68
N LYS A 99 7.74 0.80 -7.37
CA LYS A 99 9.13 1.08 -7.75
C LYS A 99 9.28 1.12 -9.26
N GLN A 100 8.67 0.16 -9.95
CA GLN A 100 8.74 0.12 -11.40
C GLN A 100 8.11 1.36 -12.02
N LYS A 101 6.93 1.73 -11.54
CA LYS A 101 6.23 2.91 -12.05
C LYS A 101 7.02 4.18 -11.78
N ARG A 102 7.62 4.28 -10.60
CA ARG A 102 8.45 5.43 -10.26
C ARG A 102 9.65 5.54 -11.19
N ASP A 103 10.33 4.43 -11.42
CA ASP A 103 11.50 4.42 -12.28
C ASP A 103 11.14 4.78 -13.72
N GLU A 104 10.03 4.26 -14.21
CA GLU A 104 9.56 4.59 -15.57
C GLU A 104 9.21 6.07 -15.67
N HIS A 105 8.58 6.62 -14.64
CA HIS A 105 8.21 8.03 -14.63
C HIS A 105 9.46 8.90 -14.62
N ASN A 106 10.45 8.54 -13.82
CA ASN A 106 11.68 9.35 -13.71
C ASN A 106 12.57 9.23 -14.94
N ALA A 107 12.40 8.18 -15.73
CA ALA A 107 13.21 7.98 -16.93
C ALA A 107 12.78 8.86 -18.10
N ARG A 108 11.64 9.54 -17.99
CA ARG A 108 11.12 10.37 -19.10
C ARG A 108 11.68 11.76 -19.16
#